data_b1c8a947d086aa2ab7eea8c62b2f1eca
#
_entry.id   b1c8a947d086aa2ab7eea8c62b2f1eca
#
_cell.length_a   1.000
_cell.length_b   1.000
_cell.length_c   1.000
_cell.angle_alpha   90.00
_cell.angle_beta   90.00
_cell.angle_gamma   90.00
#
_symmetry.space_group_name_H-M   'P 1'
#
loop_
_entity.id
_entity.type
_entity.pdbx_description
1 polymer ?
#
loop_
_entity_poly.entity_id
_entity_poly.type
_entity_poly.pdbx_seq_one_letter_code
_entity_poly.pdbx_strand_id
1 'polypeptide(L)'
;MIEGLLAALGWGSADFFGAVVGRRIGSLWTVIIAQGFAALAATAIVVFTRDSVRPVAALTGALALNAIFSATAYVTHYRALELGPVAVVSPVGATYALVGVVLAITFLGERPGFLALTGGLVTVVGVMLTSTDLRKLRAGTHGMPPGLPWAVASAIGFGVGGFFLAYLSRHLGWVVGMWASRCAQLAGFAVVGFAQRKSLGARLPLRAGIGAAIGVGAADLVGVIAFSIGTQSGLVSIVLVASAVFPLIAVGLSVAYLGERPVPNQYVGVGLVATGLILLGLA
;
A
#
# COMPACT_ATOMS: atom_id res chain seq x y z
N MET A 1 -13.58 -7.47 -6.01
CA MET A 1 -13.40 -6.09 -6.54
C MET A 1 -13.74 -5.02 -5.50
N ILE A 2 -14.90 -5.10 -4.83
CA ILE A 2 -15.31 -4.14 -3.80
C ILE A 2 -14.26 -4.05 -2.68
N GLU A 3 -13.76 -5.17 -2.23
CA GLU A 3 -12.73 -5.27 -1.19
C GLU A 3 -11.42 -4.58 -1.61
N GLY A 4 -11.05 -4.66 -2.90
CA GLY A 4 -9.92 -3.93 -3.44
C GLY A 4 -10.13 -2.40 -3.41
N LEU A 5 -11.34 -1.93 -3.72
CA LEU A 5 -11.68 -0.51 -3.61
C LEU A 5 -11.71 -0.03 -2.15
N LEU A 6 -12.21 -0.86 -1.21
CA LEU A 6 -12.11 -0.57 0.22
C LEU A 6 -10.65 -0.52 0.70
N ALA A 7 -9.81 -1.41 0.17
CA ALA A 7 -8.37 -1.37 0.43
C ALA A 7 -7.76 -0.05 -0.09
N ALA A 8 -8.17 0.39 -1.28
CA ALA A 8 -7.73 1.68 -1.83
C ALA A 8 -8.11 2.87 -0.95
N LEU A 9 -9.32 2.88 -0.38
CA LEU A 9 -9.76 3.92 0.57
C LEU A 9 -8.86 3.95 1.82
N GLY A 10 -8.60 2.80 2.42
CA GLY A 10 -7.73 2.69 3.58
C GLY A 10 -6.31 3.17 3.28
N TRP A 11 -5.69 2.63 2.25
CA TRP A 11 -4.30 2.96 1.90
C TRP A 11 -4.13 4.38 1.35
N GLY A 12 -5.08 4.88 0.55
CA GLY A 12 -5.01 6.27 0.06
C GLY A 12 -5.15 7.29 1.19
N SER A 13 -5.99 7.00 2.18
CA SER A 13 -6.07 7.80 3.41
C SER A 13 -4.77 7.71 4.22
N ALA A 14 -4.21 6.50 4.39
CA ALA A 14 -2.94 6.29 5.06
C ALA A 14 -1.79 7.02 4.38
N ASP A 15 -1.73 7.05 3.03
CA ASP A 15 -0.73 7.78 2.27
C ASP A 15 -0.81 9.28 2.50
N PHE A 16 -2.01 9.86 2.38
CA PHE A 16 -2.21 11.29 2.57
C PHE A 16 -1.82 11.73 3.98
N PHE A 17 -2.38 11.08 5.00
CA PHE A 17 -2.06 11.40 6.39
C PHE A 17 -0.63 11.00 6.76
N GLY A 18 -0.12 9.89 6.22
CA GLY A 18 1.24 9.43 6.41
C GLY A 18 2.29 10.40 5.86
N ALA A 19 2.01 11.04 4.72
CA ALA A 19 2.87 12.09 4.19
C ALA A 19 2.90 13.32 5.12
N VAL A 20 1.75 13.73 5.66
CA VAL A 20 1.66 14.86 6.60
C VAL A 20 2.38 14.55 7.92
N VAL A 21 2.15 13.36 8.46
CA VAL A 21 2.75 12.93 9.74
C VAL A 21 4.25 12.69 9.58
N GLY A 22 4.66 12.01 8.50
CA GLY A 22 6.06 11.70 8.21
C GLY A 22 6.95 12.93 8.10
N ARG A 23 6.41 14.03 7.54
CA ARG A 23 7.12 15.32 7.49
C ARG A 23 7.27 16.01 8.86
N ARG A 24 6.41 15.66 9.83
CA ARG A 24 6.44 16.26 11.18
C ARG A 24 7.30 15.50 12.17
N ILE A 25 7.21 14.16 12.17
CA ILE A 25 7.88 13.31 13.16
C ILE A 25 8.92 12.38 12.56
N GLY A 26 9.11 12.43 11.24
CA GLY A 26 10.00 11.55 10.47
C GLY A 26 9.30 10.26 10.00
N SER A 27 9.72 9.78 8.82
CA SER A 27 9.14 8.60 8.18
C SER A 27 9.28 7.35 9.03
N LEU A 28 10.45 7.16 9.65
CA LEU A 28 10.73 5.94 10.44
C LEU A 28 9.86 5.85 11.70
N TRP A 29 9.68 6.95 12.45
CA TRP A 29 8.74 6.97 13.56
C TRP A 29 7.31 6.72 13.13
N THR A 30 6.89 7.32 12.01
CA THR A 30 5.54 7.12 11.46
C THR A 30 5.29 5.65 11.15
N VAL A 31 6.23 4.98 10.45
CA VAL A 31 6.12 3.53 10.14
C VAL A 31 6.07 2.69 11.41
N ILE A 32 7.00 2.90 12.35
CA ILE A 32 7.09 2.07 13.57
C ILE A 32 5.79 2.17 14.39
N ILE A 33 5.27 3.39 14.57
CA ILE A 33 4.05 3.60 15.37
C ILE A 33 2.82 3.06 14.63
N ALA A 34 2.67 3.38 13.33
CA ALA A 34 1.53 2.94 12.53
C ALA A 34 1.47 1.41 12.44
N GLN A 35 2.57 0.76 12.11
CA GLN A 35 2.61 -0.69 11.95
C GLN A 35 2.61 -1.43 13.30
N GLY A 36 3.17 -0.83 14.35
CA GLY A 36 3.04 -1.32 15.72
C GLY A 36 1.58 -1.36 16.17
N PHE A 37 0.84 -0.27 15.95
CA PHE A 37 -0.60 -0.22 16.21
C PHE A 37 -1.37 -1.27 15.38
N ALA A 38 -1.08 -1.36 14.07
CA ALA A 38 -1.76 -2.31 13.19
C ALA A 38 -1.54 -3.76 13.63
N ALA A 39 -0.33 -4.12 14.08
CA ALA A 39 -0.03 -5.45 14.58
C ALA A 39 -0.72 -5.75 15.93
N LEU A 40 -0.79 -4.77 16.83
CA LEU A 40 -1.51 -4.91 18.10
C LEU A 40 -3.01 -5.09 17.86
N ALA A 41 -3.59 -4.28 16.97
CA ALA A 41 -5.01 -4.39 16.61
C ALA A 41 -5.32 -5.73 15.90
N ALA A 42 -4.45 -6.17 14.97
CA ALA A 42 -4.58 -7.48 14.34
C ALA A 42 -4.49 -8.63 15.37
N THR A 43 -3.61 -8.52 16.37
CA THR A 43 -3.51 -9.49 17.45
C THR A 43 -4.80 -9.51 18.30
N ALA A 44 -5.37 -8.35 18.60
CA ALA A 44 -6.65 -8.29 19.30
C ALA A 44 -7.77 -8.96 18.49
N ILE A 45 -7.80 -8.78 17.16
CA ILE A 45 -8.79 -9.45 16.29
C ILE A 45 -8.64 -10.97 16.38
N VAL A 46 -7.42 -11.53 16.22
CA VAL A 46 -7.16 -12.99 16.31
C VAL A 46 -7.58 -13.55 17.66
N VAL A 47 -7.27 -12.86 18.75
CA VAL A 47 -7.66 -13.28 20.11
C VAL A 47 -9.18 -13.27 20.26
N PHE A 48 -9.84 -12.26 19.73
CA PHE A 48 -11.30 -12.13 19.80
C PHE A 48 -12.02 -13.19 18.95
N THR A 49 -11.55 -13.45 17.73
CA THR A 49 -12.11 -14.45 16.82
C THR A 49 -11.76 -15.88 17.21
N ARG A 50 -10.77 -16.06 18.09
CA ARG A 50 -10.25 -17.37 18.55
C ARG A 50 -9.76 -18.28 17.42
N ASP A 51 -9.27 -17.69 16.33
CA ASP A 51 -8.72 -18.44 15.20
C ASP A 51 -7.46 -19.20 15.58
N SER A 52 -7.31 -20.41 15.02
CA SER A 52 -6.13 -21.22 15.27
C SER A 52 -4.92 -20.69 14.51
N VAL A 53 -3.85 -20.36 15.23
CA VAL A 53 -2.57 -19.89 14.66
C VAL A 53 -1.58 -21.01 14.35
N ARG A 54 -1.89 -22.27 14.71
CA ARG A 54 -1.00 -23.42 14.49
C ARG A 54 -0.56 -23.61 13.03
N PRO A 55 -1.42 -23.41 12.02
CA PRO A 55 -1.05 -23.58 10.62
C PRO A 55 0.04 -22.62 10.13
N VAL A 56 0.29 -21.51 10.81
CA VAL A 56 1.30 -20.51 10.44
C VAL A 56 2.70 -21.14 10.34
N ALA A 57 3.01 -22.10 11.20
CA ALA A 57 4.31 -22.77 11.21
C ALA A 57 4.64 -23.50 9.88
N ALA A 58 3.63 -23.95 9.14
CA ALA A 58 3.82 -24.61 7.84
C ALA A 58 4.17 -23.62 6.70
N LEU A 59 3.93 -22.32 6.88
CA LEU A 59 4.12 -21.28 5.88
C LEU A 59 5.22 -20.27 6.22
N THR A 60 6.18 -20.66 7.06
CA THR A 60 7.27 -19.78 7.53
C THR A 60 8.07 -19.17 6.40
N GLY A 61 8.33 -19.90 5.30
CA GLY A 61 9.03 -19.38 4.13
C GLY A 61 8.28 -18.24 3.44
N ALA A 62 6.98 -18.44 3.18
CA ALA A 62 6.12 -17.40 2.60
C ALA A 62 5.99 -16.20 3.54
N LEU A 63 5.90 -16.45 4.84
CA LEU A 63 5.83 -15.42 5.87
C LEU A 63 7.12 -14.60 5.94
N ALA A 64 8.28 -15.25 5.86
CA ALA A 64 9.57 -14.57 5.84
C ALA A 64 9.72 -13.67 4.60
N LEU A 65 9.33 -14.17 3.42
CA LEU A 65 9.35 -13.37 2.20
C LEU A 65 8.37 -12.18 2.28
N ASN A 66 7.14 -12.42 2.77
CA ASN A 66 6.20 -11.34 3.03
C ASN A 66 6.80 -10.30 3.97
N ALA A 67 7.40 -10.71 5.08
CA ALA A 67 7.98 -9.81 6.08
C ALA A 67 9.11 -8.96 5.50
N ILE A 68 10.05 -9.59 4.79
CA ILE A 68 11.21 -8.89 4.20
C ILE A 68 10.75 -7.85 3.17
N PHE A 69 9.92 -8.27 2.20
CA PHE A 69 9.51 -7.39 1.11
C PHE A 69 8.56 -6.30 1.61
N SER A 70 7.58 -6.63 2.45
CA SER A 70 6.66 -5.63 2.98
C SER A 70 7.32 -4.65 3.94
N ALA A 71 8.18 -5.11 4.87
CA ALA A 71 8.88 -4.20 5.76
C ALA A 71 9.79 -3.23 5.00
N THR A 72 10.53 -3.74 4.00
CA THR A 72 11.33 -2.90 3.11
C THR A 72 10.46 -1.92 2.34
N ALA A 73 9.31 -2.38 1.81
CA ALA A 73 8.38 -1.55 1.08
C ALA A 73 7.82 -0.41 1.93
N TYR A 74 7.36 -0.68 3.15
CA TYR A 74 6.88 0.37 4.05
C TYR A 74 7.94 1.42 4.37
N VAL A 75 9.15 0.99 4.72
CA VAL A 75 10.25 1.92 5.03
C VAL A 75 10.59 2.79 3.83
N THR A 76 10.73 2.19 2.64
CA THR A 76 11.05 2.92 1.41
C THR A 76 9.89 3.82 0.96
N HIS A 77 8.63 3.38 1.12
CA HIS A 77 7.45 4.16 0.77
C HIS A 77 7.32 5.43 1.61
N TYR A 78 7.36 5.30 2.94
CA TYR A 78 7.29 6.48 3.80
C TYR A 78 8.51 7.40 3.63
N ARG A 79 9.67 6.83 3.31
CA ARG A 79 10.83 7.65 2.94
C ARG A 79 10.62 8.39 1.62
N ALA A 80 9.99 7.76 0.64
CA ALA A 80 9.60 8.40 -0.61
C ALA A 80 8.62 9.56 -0.37
N LEU A 81 7.59 9.35 0.46
CA LEU A 81 6.59 10.37 0.82
C LEU A 81 7.19 11.55 1.62
N GLU A 82 8.21 11.29 2.41
CA GLU A 82 8.95 12.34 3.14
C GLU A 82 9.78 13.21 2.18
N LEU A 83 10.47 12.60 1.22
CA LEU A 83 11.42 13.26 0.32
C LEU A 83 10.81 13.83 -0.95
N GLY A 84 9.71 13.26 -1.41
CA GLY A 84 9.09 13.57 -2.70
C GLY A 84 7.68 14.12 -2.59
N PRO A 85 7.17 14.76 -3.66
CA PRO A 85 5.77 15.12 -3.74
C PRO A 85 4.91 13.87 -3.85
N VAL A 86 3.80 13.82 -3.09
CA VAL A 86 2.83 12.70 -3.09
C VAL A 86 2.34 12.42 -4.50
N ALA A 87 2.13 13.46 -5.31
CA ALA A 87 1.72 13.36 -6.71
C ALA A 87 2.70 12.62 -7.65
N VAL A 88 3.94 12.36 -7.20
CA VAL A 88 4.92 11.53 -7.94
C VAL A 88 5.08 10.17 -7.27
N VAL A 89 5.14 10.15 -5.95
CA VAL A 89 5.39 8.93 -5.18
C VAL A 89 4.23 7.94 -5.28
N SER A 90 2.99 8.41 -5.09
CA SER A 90 1.82 7.52 -5.07
C SER A 90 1.55 6.83 -6.42
N PRO A 91 1.66 7.49 -7.61
CA PRO A 91 1.50 6.79 -8.89
C PRO A 91 2.55 5.71 -9.11
N VAL A 92 3.81 6.01 -8.77
CA VAL A 92 4.89 5.02 -8.87
C VAL A 92 4.63 3.87 -7.91
N GLY A 93 4.23 4.19 -6.67
CA GLY A 93 3.80 3.20 -5.69
C GLY A 93 2.71 2.28 -6.22
N ALA A 94 1.68 2.82 -6.88
CA ALA A 94 0.55 2.05 -7.42
C ALA A 94 0.94 1.01 -8.50
N THR A 95 2.11 1.13 -9.11
CA THR A 95 2.63 0.11 -10.04
C THR A 95 2.93 -1.23 -9.35
N TYR A 96 2.87 -1.31 -8.02
CA TYR A 96 2.98 -2.55 -7.25
C TYR A 96 1.99 -3.62 -7.74
N ALA A 97 0.81 -3.19 -8.22
CA ALA A 97 -0.21 -4.11 -8.73
C ALA A 97 0.29 -4.91 -9.94
N LEU A 98 1.10 -4.30 -10.82
CA LEU A 98 1.67 -5.01 -11.98
C LEU A 98 2.59 -6.14 -11.53
N VAL A 99 3.44 -5.89 -10.54
CA VAL A 99 4.32 -6.92 -9.97
C VAL A 99 3.49 -8.04 -9.35
N GLY A 100 2.49 -7.70 -8.54
CA GLY A 100 1.63 -8.67 -7.88
C GLY A 100 0.78 -9.50 -8.85
N VAL A 101 0.25 -8.87 -9.92
CA VAL A 101 -0.51 -9.56 -10.98
C VAL A 101 0.37 -10.56 -11.72
N VAL A 102 1.59 -10.18 -12.11
CA VAL A 102 2.54 -11.11 -12.75
C VAL A 102 2.82 -12.32 -11.85
N LEU A 103 3.03 -12.09 -10.55
CA LEU A 103 3.25 -13.17 -9.59
C LEU A 103 2.00 -14.04 -9.42
N ALA A 104 0.79 -13.47 -9.39
CA ALA A 104 -0.46 -14.22 -9.28
C ALA A 104 -0.70 -15.11 -10.51
N ILE A 105 -0.46 -14.61 -11.71
CA ILE A 105 -0.54 -15.39 -12.94
C ILE A 105 0.49 -16.53 -12.92
N THR A 106 1.74 -16.23 -12.54
CA THR A 106 2.85 -17.18 -12.63
C THR A 106 2.78 -18.27 -11.56
N PHE A 107 2.49 -17.89 -10.31
CA PHE A 107 2.61 -18.80 -9.16
C PHE A 107 1.27 -19.31 -8.61
N LEU A 108 0.17 -18.57 -8.79
CA LEU A 108 -1.17 -19.05 -8.42
C LEU A 108 -1.93 -19.65 -9.60
N GLY A 109 -1.36 -19.59 -10.82
CA GLY A 109 -1.99 -20.10 -12.02
C GLY A 109 -3.26 -19.32 -12.41
N GLU A 110 -3.40 -18.07 -11.95
CA GLU A 110 -4.54 -17.24 -12.31
C GLU A 110 -4.56 -16.99 -13.82
N ARG A 111 -5.75 -17.02 -14.40
CA ARG A 111 -5.98 -16.75 -15.82
C ARG A 111 -7.03 -15.65 -15.96
N PRO A 112 -6.67 -14.40 -15.62
CA PRO A 112 -7.61 -13.28 -15.79
C PRO A 112 -8.00 -13.20 -17.27
N GLY A 113 -9.29 -13.04 -17.54
CA GLY A 113 -9.80 -12.89 -18.90
C GLY A 113 -9.26 -11.64 -19.59
N PHE A 114 -9.44 -11.56 -20.90
CA PHE A 114 -8.98 -10.41 -21.71
C PHE A 114 -9.52 -9.07 -21.17
N LEU A 115 -10.80 -9.02 -20.76
CA LEU A 115 -11.42 -7.85 -20.16
C LEU A 115 -10.75 -7.44 -18.84
N ALA A 116 -10.39 -8.42 -17.99
CA ALA A 116 -9.70 -8.13 -16.72
C ALA A 116 -8.31 -7.56 -16.96
N LEU A 117 -7.55 -8.12 -17.90
CA LEU A 117 -6.21 -7.63 -18.25
C LEU A 117 -6.26 -6.22 -18.86
N THR A 118 -7.18 -5.99 -19.79
CA THR A 118 -7.35 -4.70 -20.45
C THR A 118 -7.84 -3.65 -19.44
N GLY A 119 -8.84 -4.00 -18.63
CA GLY A 119 -9.36 -3.14 -17.57
C GLY A 119 -8.28 -2.78 -16.55
N GLY A 120 -7.47 -3.78 -16.17
CA GLY A 120 -6.32 -3.58 -15.29
C GLY A 120 -5.28 -2.61 -15.85
N LEU A 121 -4.90 -2.78 -17.11
CA LEU A 121 -3.95 -1.89 -17.78
C LEU A 121 -4.50 -0.46 -17.90
N VAL A 122 -5.74 -0.31 -18.32
CA VAL A 122 -6.41 1.00 -18.43
C VAL A 122 -6.50 1.67 -17.06
N THR A 123 -6.82 0.92 -16.01
CA THR A 123 -6.85 1.45 -14.62
C THR A 123 -5.47 1.96 -14.20
N VAL A 124 -4.40 1.19 -14.40
CA VAL A 124 -3.04 1.59 -14.00
C VAL A 124 -2.59 2.85 -14.77
N VAL A 125 -2.82 2.89 -16.08
CA VAL A 125 -2.52 4.09 -16.90
C VAL A 125 -3.33 5.29 -16.41
N GLY A 126 -4.62 5.11 -16.11
CA GLY A 126 -5.48 6.14 -15.54
C GLY A 126 -4.98 6.67 -14.21
N VAL A 127 -4.56 5.78 -13.29
CA VAL A 127 -3.96 6.16 -12.00
C VAL A 127 -2.69 6.99 -12.19
N MET A 128 -1.80 6.56 -13.08
CA MET A 128 -0.58 7.30 -13.37
C MET A 128 -0.88 8.71 -13.91
N LEU A 129 -1.87 8.83 -14.79
CA LEU A 129 -2.27 10.11 -15.36
C LEU A 129 -2.95 11.02 -14.34
N THR A 130 -3.81 10.47 -13.48
CA THR A 130 -4.53 11.22 -12.43
C THR A 130 -3.58 11.77 -11.37
N SER A 131 -2.55 11.02 -11.04
CA SER A 131 -1.64 11.37 -9.95
C SER A 131 -0.45 12.22 -10.42
N THR A 132 -0.33 12.48 -11.73
CA THR A 132 0.81 13.20 -12.30
C THR A 132 0.39 14.58 -12.78
N ASP A 133 1.10 15.63 -12.38
CA ASP A 133 0.98 16.97 -12.99
C ASP A 133 1.97 17.09 -14.16
N LEU A 134 1.46 16.83 -15.38
CA LEU A 134 2.27 16.88 -16.61
C LEU A 134 2.81 18.29 -16.89
N ARG A 135 2.19 19.37 -16.38
CA ARG A 135 2.70 20.73 -16.54
C ARG A 135 4.00 20.92 -15.76
N LYS A 136 4.04 20.44 -14.50
CA LYS A 136 5.24 20.49 -13.67
C LYS A 136 6.35 19.61 -14.23
N LEU A 137 6.00 18.45 -14.78
CA LEU A 137 6.96 17.56 -15.46
C LEU A 137 7.58 18.24 -16.70
N ARG A 138 6.78 18.95 -17.51
CA ARG A 138 7.25 19.67 -18.70
C ARG A 138 8.06 20.94 -18.37
N ALA A 139 7.80 21.56 -17.21
CA ALA A 139 8.53 22.75 -16.77
C ALA A 139 9.98 22.50 -16.37
N GLY A 140 10.44 21.24 -16.48
CA GLY A 140 11.86 20.89 -16.44
C GLY A 140 12.55 21.15 -15.10
N THR A 141 12.20 20.40 -14.06
CA THR A 141 13.17 20.23 -12.98
C THR A 141 14.27 19.31 -13.49
N HIS A 142 15.45 19.84 -13.76
CA HIS A 142 16.61 19.09 -14.17
C HIS A 142 17.05 18.20 -13.01
N GLY A 143 16.69 16.92 -13.04
CA GLY A 143 17.08 15.92 -12.06
C GLY A 143 15.96 14.95 -11.68
N MET A 144 16.35 13.75 -11.26
CA MET A 144 15.44 12.75 -10.73
C MET A 144 14.89 13.21 -9.37
N PRO A 145 13.55 13.23 -9.16
CA PRO A 145 13.01 13.58 -7.84
C PRO A 145 13.61 12.69 -6.74
N PRO A 146 14.05 13.24 -5.61
CA PRO A 146 14.75 12.48 -4.58
C PRO A 146 13.95 11.29 -4.02
N GLY A 147 12.61 11.38 -4.03
CA GLY A 147 11.73 10.30 -3.59
C GLY A 147 11.55 9.16 -4.60
N LEU A 148 11.88 9.36 -5.88
CA LEU A 148 11.56 8.39 -6.95
C LEU A 148 12.25 7.03 -6.79
N PRO A 149 13.55 6.91 -6.48
CA PRO A 149 14.19 5.60 -6.27
C PRO A 149 13.54 4.82 -5.13
N TRP A 150 13.17 5.51 -4.06
CA TRP A 150 12.48 4.93 -2.91
C TRP A 150 11.06 4.46 -3.27
N ALA A 151 10.34 5.24 -4.10
CA ALA A 151 9.02 4.86 -4.59
C ALA A 151 9.08 3.60 -5.47
N VAL A 152 10.07 3.48 -6.36
CA VAL A 152 10.26 2.27 -7.19
C VAL A 152 10.58 1.06 -6.32
N ALA A 153 11.49 1.20 -5.35
CA ALA A 153 11.81 0.12 -4.41
C ALA A 153 10.57 -0.31 -3.61
N SER A 154 9.74 0.65 -3.19
CA SER A 154 8.48 0.35 -2.47
C SER A 154 7.48 -0.37 -3.36
N ALA A 155 7.34 0.01 -4.63
CA ALA A 155 6.41 -0.64 -5.56
C ALA A 155 6.76 -2.12 -5.78
N ILE A 156 8.04 -2.43 -5.97
CA ILE A 156 8.50 -3.82 -6.08
C ILE A 156 8.21 -4.57 -4.77
N GLY A 157 8.59 -3.98 -3.64
CA GLY A 157 8.40 -4.59 -2.34
C GLY A 157 6.93 -4.83 -1.99
N PHE A 158 6.04 -3.87 -2.25
CA PHE A 158 4.60 -4.05 -2.05
C PHE A 158 3.98 -5.05 -3.02
N GLY A 159 4.46 -5.12 -4.27
CA GLY A 159 3.97 -6.10 -5.23
C GLY A 159 4.27 -7.53 -4.78
N VAL A 160 5.51 -7.79 -4.38
CA VAL A 160 5.91 -9.10 -3.83
C VAL A 160 5.27 -9.36 -2.48
N GLY A 161 5.30 -8.39 -1.57
CA GLY A 161 4.69 -8.49 -0.24
C GLY A 161 3.18 -8.69 -0.30
N GLY A 162 2.47 -7.97 -1.17
CA GLY A 162 1.03 -8.12 -1.40
C GLY A 162 0.66 -9.49 -1.96
N PHE A 163 1.46 -10.01 -2.91
CA PHE A 163 1.31 -11.39 -3.38
C PHE A 163 1.41 -12.40 -2.24
N PHE A 164 2.45 -12.31 -1.39
CA PHE A 164 2.60 -13.22 -0.26
C PHE A 164 1.52 -13.01 0.81
N LEU A 165 1.05 -11.79 1.04
CA LEU A 165 -0.10 -11.55 1.92
C LEU A 165 -1.36 -12.25 1.38
N ALA A 166 -1.62 -12.16 0.08
CA ALA A 166 -2.73 -12.85 -0.56
C ALA A 166 -2.58 -14.38 -0.46
N TYR A 167 -1.37 -14.89 -0.69
CA TYR A 167 -1.04 -16.30 -0.52
C TYR A 167 -1.32 -16.79 0.91
N LEU A 168 -0.84 -16.04 1.92
CA LEU A 168 -1.09 -16.34 3.32
C LEU A 168 -2.59 -16.29 3.67
N SER A 169 -3.32 -15.29 3.17
CA SER A 169 -4.76 -15.15 3.40
C SER A 169 -5.56 -16.30 2.81
N ARG A 170 -5.16 -16.83 1.65
CA ARG A 170 -5.79 -18.01 1.04
C ARG A 170 -5.58 -19.30 1.84
N HIS A 171 -4.41 -19.49 2.43
CA HIS A 171 -4.05 -20.73 3.11
C HIS A 171 -4.40 -20.73 4.61
N LEU A 172 -4.38 -19.56 5.25
CA LEU A 172 -4.59 -19.41 6.70
C LEU A 172 -5.94 -18.77 7.05
N GLY A 173 -6.68 -18.31 6.06
CA GLY A 173 -7.80 -17.39 6.27
C GLY A 173 -7.32 -15.94 6.43
N TRP A 174 -8.19 -14.99 6.13
CA TRP A 174 -7.83 -13.56 6.10
C TRP A 174 -7.36 -13.03 7.46
N VAL A 175 -7.99 -13.48 8.57
CA VAL A 175 -7.63 -13.04 9.92
C VAL A 175 -6.21 -13.46 10.28
N VAL A 176 -5.92 -14.75 10.18
CA VAL A 176 -4.62 -15.31 10.58
C VAL A 176 -3.53 -14.92 9.60
N GLY A 177 -3.81 -14.88 8.30
CA GLY A 177 -2.87 -14.47 7.26
C GLY A 177 -2.42 -13.02 7.44
N MET A 178 -3.37 -12.10 7.64
CA MET A 178 -3.10 -10.70 7.95
C MET A 178 -2.31 -10.54 9.25
N TRP A 179 -2.75 -11.17 10.34
CA TRP A 179 -2.10 -11.10 11.63
C TRP A 179 -0.65 -11.60 11.57
N ALA A 180 -0.43 -12.79 11.00
CA ALA A 180 0.91 -13.36 10.88
C ALA A 180 1.83 -12.45 10.06
N SER A 181 1.34 -11.90 8.95
CA SER A 181 2.04 -10.92 8.12
C SER A 181 2.45 -9.69 8.95
N ARG A 182 1.53 -9.10 9.72
CA ARG A 182 1.82 -7.92 10.54
C ARG A 182 2.84 -8.19 11.64
N CYS A 183 2.71 -9.32 12.35
CA CYS A 183 3.67 -9.72 13.38
C CYS A 183 5.07 -9.96 12.81
N ALA A 184 5.16 -10.63 11.67
CA ALA A 184 6.45 -10.89 11.02
C ALA A 184 7.11 -9.60 10.51
N GLN A 185 6.34 -8.66 9.98
CA GLN A 185 6.84 -7.35 9.55
C GLN A 185 7.41 -6.55 10.73
N LEU A 186 6.86 -6.67 11.95
CA LEU A 186 7.42 -6.01 13.14
C LEU A 186 8.87 -6.41 13.39
N ALA A 187 9.24 -7.68 13.17
CA ALA A 187 10.62 -8.12 13.27
C ALA A 187 11.51 -7.38 12.25
N GLY A 188 11.03 -7.22 11.01
CA GLY A 188 11.72 -6.43 9.99
C GLY A 188 11.90 -4.96 10.40
N PHE A 189 10.85 -4.33 10.93
CA PHE A 189 10.93 -2.96 11.42
C PHE A 189 11.85 -2.80 12.62
N ALA A 190 11.89 -3.79 13.53
CA ALA A 190 12.82 -3.79 14.65
C ALA A 190 14.28 -3.83 14.16
N VAL A 191 14.59 -4.66 13.15
CA VAL A 191 15.93 -4.72 12.52
C VAL A 191 16.29 -3.38 11.89
N VAL A 192 15.38 -2.79 11.09
CA VAL A 192 15.61 -1.48 10.45
C VAL A 192 15.76 -0.38 11.51
N GLY A 193 14.87 -0.35 12.51
CA GLY A 193 14.92 0.61 13.62
C GLY A 193 16.23 0.52 14.40
N PHE A 194 16.71 -0.69 14.67
CA PHE A 194 17.98 -0.90 15.31
C PHE A 194 19.16 -0.44 14.44
N ALA A 195 19.17 -0.79 13.16
CA ALA A 195 20.20 -0.38 12.21
C ALA A 195 20.24 1.15 12.04
N GLN A 196 19.08 1.79 12.03
CA GLN A 196 18.92 3.24 11.85
C GLN A 196 18.70 4.01 13.17
N ARG A 197 19.04 3.42 14.32
CA ARG A 197 18.79 4.04 15.63
C ARG A 197 19.36 5.45 15.80
N LYS A 198 20.45 5.77 15.09
CA LYS A 198 21.01 7.13 15.06
C LYS A 198 20.09 8.14 14.36
N SER A 199 19.34 7.70 13.36
CA SER A 199 18.38 8.52 12.59
C SER A 199 17.06 8.74 13.34
N LEU A 200 16.69 7.84 14.27
CA LEU A 200 15.49 7.98 15.10
C LEU A 200 15.58 9.18 16.08
N GLY A 201 16.80 9.66 16.34
CA GLY A 201 17.03 10.69 17.33
C GLY A 201 16.79 10.25 18.79
N ALA A 202 17.25 11.07 19.73
CA ALA A 202 17.11 10.76 21.16
C ALA A 202 15.71 11.12 21.74
N ARG A 203 14.86 11.80 20.98
CA ARG A 203 13.56 12.29 21.48
C ARG A 203 12.42 11.54 20.82
N LEU A 204 11.52 10.97 21.64
CA LEU A 204 10.24 10.45 21.18
C LEU A 204 9.39 11.60 20.59
N PRO A 205 8.59 11.33 19.54
CA PRO A 205 7.67 12.32 18.99
C PRO A 205 6.66 12.80 20.05
N LEU A 206 6.17 14.02 19.85
CA LEU A 206 5.12 14.58 20.70
C LEU A 206 3.87 13.68 20.70
N ARG A 207 3.10 13.67 21.79
CA ARG A 207 1.87 12.87 21.94
C ARG A 207 0.90 13.03 20.76
N ALA A 208 0.75 14.25 20.26
CA ALA A 208 -0.09 14.54 19.08
C ALA A 208 0.44 13.83 17.81
N GLY A 209 1.76 13.74 17.62
CA GLY A 209 2.36 13.01 16.50
C GLY A 209 2.16 11.51 16.60
N ILE A 210 2.21 10.96 17.81
CA ILE A 210 1.91 9.54 18.06
C ILE A 210 0.45 9.23 17.72
N GLY A 211 -0.51 10.03 18.19
CA GLY A 211 -1.93 9.86 17.90
C GLY A 211 -2.21 9.92 16.39
N ALA A 212 -1.59 10.86 15.68
CA ALA A 212 -1.71 10.96 14.23
C ALA A 212 -1.13 9.74 13.51
N ALA A 213 0.02 9.21 13.93
CA ALA A 213 0.62 8.01 13.37
C ALA A 213 -0.23 6.74 13.65
N ILE A 214 -0.90 6.66 14.80
CA ILE A 214 -1.90 5.61 15.10
C ILE A 214 -3.07 5.71 14.11
N GLY A 215 -3.55 6.92 13.81
CA GLY A 215 -4.59 7.12 12.79
C GLY A 215 -4.18 6.63 11.41
N VAL A 216 -2.92 6.87 11.02
CA VAL A 216 -2.34 6.29 9.78
C VAL A 216 -2.37 4.77 9.81
N GLY A 217 -1.96 4.16 10.93
CA GLY A 217 -1.96 2.71 11.11
C GLY A 217 -3.38 2.10 11.10
N ALA A 218 -4.37 2.82 11.63
CA ALA A 218 -5.76 2.40 11.58
C ALA A 218 -6.30 2.40 10.14
N ALA A 219 -6.02 3.45 9.36
CA ALA A 219 -6.41 3.54 7.96
C ALA A 219 -5.74 2.44 7.12
N ASP A 220 -4.43 2.21 7.33
CA ASP A 220 -3.69 1.14 6.68
C ASP A 220 -4.26 -0.24 7.03
N LEU A 221 -4.58 -0.49 8.30
CA LEU A 221 -5.16 -1.76 8.75
C LEU A 221 -6.51 -2.04 8.08
N VAL A 222 -7.38 -1.04 7.95
CA VAL A 222 -8.65 -1.17 7.19
C VAL A 222 -8.35 -1.62 5.76
N GLY A 223 -7.35 -1.02 5.12
CA GLY A 223 -6.92 -1.41 3.77
C GLY A 223 -6.46 -2.86 3.70
N VAL A 224 -5.65 -3.29 4.66
CA VAL A 224 -5.13 -4.67 4.70
C VAL A 224 -6.21 -5.69 5.02
N ILE A 225 -7.15 -5.39 5.91
CA ILE A 225 -8.31 -6.26 6.18
C ILE A 225 -9.11 -6.47 4.89
N ALA A 226 -9.49 -5.39 4.23
CA ALA A 226 -10.26 -5.45 2.99
C ALA A 226 -9.52 -6.22 1.90
N PHE A 227 -8.22 -5.96 1.70
CA PHE A 227 -7.38 -6.68 0.76
C PHE A 227 -7.31 -8.18 1.08
N SER A 228 -7.10 -8.55 2.34
CA SER A 228 -7.01 -9.95 2.76
C SER A 228 -8.32 -10.71 2.57
N ILE A 229 -9.46 -10.08 2.87
CA ILE A 229 -10.79 -10.66 2.61
C ILE A 229 -10.96 -10.89 1.11
N GLY A 230 -10.69 -9.88 0.29
CA GLY A 230 -10.87 -9.94 -1.16
C GLY A 230 -9.98 -10.98 -1.83
N THR A 231 -8.74 -11.14 -1.36
CA THR A 231 -7.78 -12.10 -1.93
C THR A 231 -7.99 -13.54 -1.44
N GLN A 232 -8.69 -13.74 -0.33
CA GLN A 232 -9.02 -15.07 0.15
C GLN A 232 -10.00 -15.80 -0.78
N SER A 233 -11.00 -15.11 -1.32
CA SER A 233 -12.10 -15.70 -2.08
C SER A 233 -12.13 -15.34 -3.57
N GLY A 234 -11.45 -14.24 -3.96
CA GLY A 234 -11.45 -13.71 -5.32
C GLY A 234 -10.13 -13.92 -6.07
N LEU A 235 -10.08 -13.48 -7.32
CA LEU A 235 -8.84 -13.37 -8.06
C LEU A 235 -7.93 -12.31 -7.46
N VAL A 236 -6.73 -12.70 -7.07
CA VAL A 236 -5.73 -11.78 -6.48
C VAL A 236 -5.39 -10.66 -7.45
N SER A 237 -5.29 -10.97 -8.75
CA SER A 237 -5.04 -9.99 -9.81
C SER A 237 -6.09 -8.87 -9.83
N ILE A 238 -7.38 -9.19 -9.70
CA ILE A 238 -8.47 -8.19 -9.68
C ILE A 238 -8.40 -7.32 -8.42
N VAL A 239 -8.15 -7.93 -7.27
CA VAL A 239 -8.07 -7.20 -5.99
C VAL A 239 -6.87 -6.26 -5.98
N LEU A 240 -5.71 -6.72 -6.50
CA LEU A 240 -4.50 -5.91 -6.64
C LEU A 240 -4.74 -4.67 -7.50
N VAL A 241 -5.36 -4.83 -8.68
CA VAL A 241 -5.63 -3.69 -9.56
C VAL A 241 -6.66 -2.74 -8.96
N ALA A 242 -7.74 -3.28 -8.38
CA ALA A 242 -8.75 -2.44 -7.73
C ALA A 242 -8.18 -1.66 -6.53
N SER A 243 -7.25 -2.27 -5.78
CA SER A 243 -6.60 -1.56 -4.67
C SER A 243 -5.55 -0.55 -5.12
N ALA A 244 -4.99 -0.69 -6.33
CA ALA A 244 -4.02 0.25 -6.89
C ALA A 244 -4.60 1.62 -7.25
N VAL A 245 -5.92 1.82 -7.13
CA VAL A 245 -6.53 3.16 -7.29
C VAL A 245 -6.39 4.06 -6.06
N PHE A 246 -5.72 3.60 -5.00
CA PHE A 246 -5.49 4.35 -3.76
C PHE A 246 -4.94 5.79 -3.96
N PRO A 247 -4.10 6.10 -4.99
CA PRO A 247 -3.64 7.46 -5.20
C PRO A 247 -4.76 8.45 -5.54
N LEU A 248 -5.88 7.97 -6.12
CA LEU A 248 -7.03 8.83 -6.38
C LEU A 248 -7.63 9.37 -5.08
N ILE A 249 -7.63 8.56 -4.04
CA ILE A 249 -8.09 8.96 -2.70
C ILE A 249 -7.15 10.02 -2.14
N ALA A 250 -5.83 9.82 -2.24
CA ALA A 250 -4.84 10.79 -1.79
C ALA A 250 -4.97 12.13 -2.55
N VAL A 251 -5.16 12.09 -3.88
CA VAL A 251 -5.42 13.28 -4.71
C VAL A 251 -6.75 13.93 -4.31
N GLY A 252 -7.82 13.16 -4.13
CA GLY A 252 -9.12 13.67 -3.68
C GLY A 252 -9.03 14.39 -2.34
N LEU A 253 -8.29 13.83 -1.38
CA LEU A 253 -8.03 14.47 -0.08
C LEU A 253 -7.19 15.74 -0.23
N SER A 254 -6.20 15.76 -1.12
CA SER A 254 -5.42 16.97 -1.42
C SER A 254 -6.29 18.09 -1.99
N VAL A 255 -7.21 17.76 -2.89
CA VAL A 255 -8.18 18.74 -3.44
C VAL A 255 -9.10 19.25 -2.33
N ALA A 256 -9.63 18.35 -1.49
CA ALA A 256 -10.61 18.70 -0.46
C ALA A 256 -10.00 19.51 0.69
N TYR A 257 -8.81 19.14 1.17
CA TYR A 257 -8.19 19.73 2.36
C TYR A 257 -7.11 20.77 2.05
N LEU A 258 -6.42 20.65 0.91
CA LEU A 258 -5.36 21.58 0.54
C LEU A 258 -5.80 22.58 -0.54
N GLY A 259 -7.04 22.44 -1.08
CA GLY A 259 -7.59 23.32 -2.12
C GLY A 259 -6.84 23.20 -3.45
N GLU A 260 -6.15 22.10 -3.69
CA GLU A 260 -5.43 21.87 -4.94
C GLU A 260 -6.42 21.77 -6.11
N ARG A 261 -6.07 22.36 -7.27
CA ARG A 261 -6.91 22.29 -8.48
C ARG A 261 -6.32 21.29 -9.46
N PRO A 262 -7.05 20.20 -9.78
CA PRO A 262 -6.58 19.21 -10.73
C PRO A 262 -6.31 19.83 -12.11
N VAL A 263 -5.26 19.36 -12.77
CA VAL A 263 -4.94 19.76 -14.14
C VAL A 263 -5.65 18.87 -15.16
N PRO A 264 -5.82 19.31 -16.45
CA PRO A 264 -6.63 18.59 -17.44
C PRO A 264 -6.32 17.10 -17.61
N ASN A 265 -5.03 16.72 -17.56
CA ASN A 265 -4.65 15.31 -17.69
C ASN A 265 -5.13 14.44 -16.49
N GLN A 266 -5.31 15.04 -15.32
CA GLN A 266 -5.82 14.32 -14.14
C GLN A 266 -7.30 13.97 -14.33
N TYR A 267 -8.11 14.83 -14.95
CA TYR A 267 -9.50 14.49 -15.29
C TYR A 267 -9.58 13.35 -16.32
N VAL A 268 -8.69 13.36 -17.33
CA VAL A 268 -8.57 12.23 -18.28
C VAL A 268 -8.21 10.95 -17.55
N GLY A 269 -7.26 11.03 -16.61
CA GLY A 269 -6.86 9.90 -15.77
C GLY A 269 -8.03 9.33 -14.96
N VAL A 270 -8.86 10.19 -14.34
CA VAL A 270 -10.07 9.74 -13.60
C VAL A 270 -11.04 9.00 -14.54
N GLY A 271 -11.25 9.52 -15.75
CA GLY A 271 -12.09 8.86 -16.76
C GLY A 271 -11.56 7.48 -17.15
N LEU A 272 -10.24 7.34 -17.34
CA LEU A 272 -9.60 6.05 -17.62
C LEU A 272 -9.74 5.07 -16.46
N VAL A 273 -9.54 5.53 -15.20
CA VAL A 273 -9.76 4.67 -14.02
C VAL A 273 -11.19 4.17 -13.97
N ALA A 274 -12.18 5.04 -14.15
CA ALA A 274 -13.59 4.63 -14.17
C ALA A 274 -13.86 3.58 -15.26
N THR A 275 -13.36 3.81 -16.48
CA THR A 275 -13.47 2.85 -17.58
C THR A 275 -12.81 1.52 -17.26
N GLY A 276 -11.58 1.54 -16.74
CA GLY A 276 -10.83 0.34 -16.38
C GLY A 276 -11.53 -0.48 -15.29
N LEU A 277 -12.09 0.18 -14.26
CA LEU A 277 -12.84 -0.48 -13.19
C LEU A 277 -14.16 -1.08 -13.69
N ILE A 278 -14.84 -0.43 -14.64
CA ILE A 278 -16.04 -1.01 -15.29
C ILE A 278 -15.67 -2.27 -16.05
N LEU A 279 -14.59 -2.24 -16.85
CA LEU A 279 -14.11 -3.43 -17.55
C LEU A 279 -13.73 -4.57 -16.59
N LEU A 280 -13.09 -4.26 -15.46
CA LEU A 280 -12.78 -5.22 -14.41
C LEU A 280 -14.03 -5.80 -13.73
N GLY A 281 -15.09 -5.00 -13.60
CA GLY A 281 -16.35 -5.44 -13.01
C GLY A 281 -17.20 -6.33 -13.94
N LEU A 282 -16.96 -6.24 -15.26
CA LEU A 282 -17.63 -7.04 -16.28
C LEU A 282 -16.86 -8.34 -16.61
N ALA A 283 -15.64 -8.52 -16.08
CA ALA A 283 -14.77 -9.68 -16.31
C ALA A 283 -15.06 -10.81 -15.35
#